data_136062db3a58f2f16de43b4095b1653a
#
_entry.id   136062db3a58f2f16de43b4095b1653a
#
_cell.length_a   1.000
_cell.length_b   1.000
_cell.length_c   1.000
_cell.angle_alpha   90.00
_cell.angle_beta   90.00
_cell.angle_gamma   90.00
#
_symmetry.space_group_name_H-M   'P 1'
#
loop_
_entity.id
_entity.type
_entity.pdbx_description
1 polymer ?
#
loop_
_entity_poly.entity_id
_entity_poly.type
_entity_poly.pdbx_seq_one_letter_code
_entity_poly.pdbx_strand_id
1 'polypeptide(L)'
;VQREARAIEFYNLLSSFDFMSSTPTLFNSGTLRPQLSSCYLTTVPDDLDGIFSAIKDDAMLSKFAGGLGNDWTRVRAMGSHIKGTNGKSQGVVPFLKVANDTAVAVNQGGKRKGAMCAYLESWHLDIEDFLDLRKNTGEERRRTHDMNTANWIPDLFMKRVAEEGQWTLFSPCEVPELHDLYGAEFETAYVAYEERADRGEIKNFRRIKAQDLWRKMLGMLFETGHPWITFKDPCNIRSPQSHNGVVHSSNLCTEITLNTSDTEIAVCNLGSVNLPQHVDANGLNLEKLEKTINTAMRMLDNVIDYNYYSVPQARTANLRHRPVGLGIMGFQDALYKQHIPYASENAIGFADESMEAVSYYAIQASTRLAEERGSYSSFQGSLWSQGILPIDSVARLGEVRGEYLQQDQSSRMNWDSLRQRVTTVGMRNSNTMAIAPTATISNICGISQSIEPIYQNLFVKSNLSGEFTVINPYLVDDLKAEGLWDEVMVNDLKYYDGSVQSIDRVPENLKSIYATAFEIDSRWLVEAASRRQKWIDQGQSLNLYMAEPSGKKLDNLYKLAWVRGLKTTYYLRSLGATAVEKSATETPQPREESEPKVCSILDPDCEACQ
;
A
#
# COMPACT_ATOMS: atom_id res chain seq x y z
N VAL A 1 17.48 -34.38 10.02
CA VAL A 1 16.86 -34.78 8.74
C VAL A 1 15.73 -33.81 8.35
N GLN A 2 14.71 -33.60 9.19
CA GLN A 2 13.60 -32.67 8.86
C GLN A 2 14.05 -31.20 8.71
N ARG A 3 14.95 -30.71 9.57
CA ARG A 3 15.48 -29.34 9.50
C ARG A 3 16.22 -29.07 8.20
N GLU A 4 17.08 -30.01 7.77
CA GLU A 4 17.83 -29.88 6.52
C GLU A 4 16.91 -29.94 5.30
N ALA A 5 15.95 -30.86 5.30
CA ALA A 5 14.95 -30.95 4.23
C ALA A 5 14.18 -29.63 4.07
N ARG A 6 13.79 -28.99 5.17
CA ARG A 6 13.12 -27.68 5.16
C ARG A 6 14.03 -26.55 4.68
N ALA A 7 15.31 -26.57 5.08
CA ALA A 7 16.28 -25.57 4.60
C ALA A 7 16.47 -25.68 3.08
N ILE A 8 16.55 -26.90 2.55
CA ILE A 8 16.64 -27.14 1.10
C ILE A 8 15.36 -26.69 0.38
N GLU A 9 14.18 -26.99 0.95
CA GLU A 9 12.90 -26.53 0.40
C GLU A 9 12.84 -25.00 0.30
N PHE A 10 13.23 -24.28 1.36
CA PHE A 10 13.25 -22.81 1.36
C PHE A 10 14.29 -22.26 0.38
N TYR A 11 15.48 -22.86 0.33
CA TYR A 11 16.51 -22.51 -0.63
C TYR A 11 16.03 -22.66 -2.08
N ASN A 12 15.41 -23.80 -2.39
CA ASN A 12 14.89 -24.06 -3.72
C ASN A 12 13.82 -23.05 -4.13
N LEU A 13 12.91 -22.70 -3.21
CA LEU A 13 11.86 -21.72 -3.46
C LEU A 13 12.42 -20.32 -3.79
N LEU A 14 13.44 -19.88 -3.05
CA LEU A 14 14.08 -18.58 -3.27
C LEU A 14 14.98 -18.58 -4.51
N SER A 15 15.75 -19.65 -4.72
CA SER A 15 16.72 -19.75 -5.84
C SER A 15 16.06 -19.95 -7.20
N SER A 16 14.85 -20.54 -7.23
CA SER A 16 14.02 -20.64 -8.44
C SER A 16 13.29 -19.33 -8.78
N PHE A 17 13.33 -18.34 -7.89
CA PHE A 17 12.57 -17.11 -7.98
C PHE A 17 11.04 -17.31 -8.06
N ASP A 18 10.51 -18.41 -7.58
CA ASP A 18 9.07 -18.62 -7.51
C ASP A 18 8.39 -17.74 -6.46
N PHE A 19 9.16 -17.37 -5.44
CA PHE A 19 8.76 -16.48 -4.34
C PHE A 19 9.96 -15.69 -3.85
N MET A 20 9.73 -14.48 -3.34
CA MET A 20 10.76 -13.68 -2.69
C MET A 20 10.24 -13.06 -1.40
N SER A 21 11.05 -13.15 -0.33
CA SER A 21 10.82 -12.44 0.92
C SER A 21 11.05 -10.94 0.74
N SER A 22 10.42 -10.14 1.60
CA SER A 22 10.57 -8.68 1.54
C SER A 22 12.01 -8.21 1.76
N THR A 23 12.30 -7.01 1.28
CA THR A 23 13.63 -6.40 1.36
C THR A 23 14.22 -6.39 2.78
N PRO A 24 13.49 -6.01 3.87
CA PRO A 24 14.05 -6.08 5.21
C PRO A 24 14.45 -7.49 5.65
N THR A 25 13.70 -8.50 5.27
CA THR A 25 14.06 -9.90 5.52
C THR A 25 15.40 -10.23 4.86
N LEU A 26 15.58 -9.87 3.58
CA LEU A 26 16.82 -10.13 2.84
C LEU A 26 18.02 -9.34 3.42
N PHE A 27 17.82 -8.06 3.78
CA PHE A 27 18.91 -7.19 4.27
C PHE A 27 19.39 -7.55 5.67
N ASN A 28 18.48 -8.00 6.54
CA ASN A 28 18.78 -8.24 7.94
C ASN A 28 19.05 -9.72 8.27
N SER A 29 18.79 -10.64 7.33
CA SER A 29 19.14 -12.05 7.50
C SER A 29 20.64 -12.22 7.73
N GLY A 30 20.99 -13.04 8.73
CA GLY A 30 22.39 -13.31 9.10
C GLY A 30 23.08 -12.21 9.90
N THR A 31 22.39 -11.09 10.23
CA THR A 31 22.93 -10.06 11.11
C THR A 31 22.75 -10.44 12.58
N LEU A 32 23.48 -9.75 13.49
CA LEU A 32 23.39 -10.00 14.93
C LEU A 32 22.01 -9.67 15.54
N ARG A 33 21.24 -8.79 14.90
CA ARG A 33 19.90 -8.36 15.35
C ARG A 33 18.95 -8.35 14.13
N PRO A 34 18.49 -9.53 13.70
CA PRO A 34 17.76 -9.67 12.46
C PRO A 34 16.30 -9.21 12.64
N GLN A 35 16.03 -7.90 12.49
CA GLN A 35 14.67 -7.40 12.34
C GLN A 35 14.19 -7.74 10.92
N LEU A 36 13.52 -8.87 10.78
CA LEU A 36 13.12 -9.44 9.50
C LEU A 36 11.75 -8.93 9.02
N SER A 37 10.89 -8.49 9.96
CA SER A 37 9.58 -7.93 9.64
C SER A 37 9.70 -6.54 9.03
N SER A 38 8.79 -6.23 8.09
CA SER A 38 8.88 -5.06 7.24
C SER A 38 8.12 -3.85 7.77
N CYS A 39 6.96 -4.07 8.39
CA CYS A 39 5.95 -3.04 8.62
C CYS A 39 5.54 -2.98 10.08
N TYR A 40 5.41 -1.75 10.58
CA TYR A 40 5.05 -1.48 11.97
C TYR A 40 4.03 -0.35 12.01
N LEU A 41 2.94 -0.56 12.79
CA LEU A 41 1.87 0.42 12.96
C LEU A 41 1.77 0.83 14.42
N THR A 42 1.74 2.13 14.67
CA THR A 42 1.71 2.72 16.00
C THR A 42 0.55 3.71 16.10
N THR A 43 -0.21 3.68 17.20
CA THR A 43 -1.16 4.74 17.57
C THR A 43 -0.50 5.66 18.59
N VAL A 44 -0.48 6.96 18.32
CA VAL A 44 0.15 7.98 19.17
C VAL A 44 -0.88 8.46 20.20
N PRO A 45 -0.59 8.33 21.52
CA PRO A 45 -1.50 8.81 22.56
C PRO A 45 -1.51 10.34 22.71
N ASP A 46 -2.54 10.88 23.40
CA ASP A 46 -2.73 12.33 23.60
C ASP A 46 -2.08 12.83 24.90
N ASP A 47 -0.85 12.45 25.16
CA ASP A 47 -0.04 12.98 26.25
C ASP A 47 1.43 13.11 25.83
N LEU A 48 2.15 14.01 26.48
CA LEU A 48 3.50 14.36 26.06
C LEU A 48 4.50 13.19 26.17
N ASP A 49 4.39 12.40 27.25
CA ASP A 49 5.25 11.23 27.46
C ASP A 49 4.98 10.17 26.39
N GLY A 50 3.71 9.90 26.12
CA GLY A 50 3.28 8.96 25.10
C GLY A 50 3.68 9.38 23.69
N ILE A 51 3.53 10.67 23.33
CA ILE A 51 3.95 11.20 22.03
C ILE A 51 5.46 10.97 21.82
N PHE A 52 6.29 11.38 22.79
CA PHE A 52 7.74 11.20 22.66
C PHE A 52 8.19 9.75 22.77
N SER A 53 7.46 8.91 23.52
CA SER A 53 7.68 7.47 23.55
C SER A 53 7.39 6.83 22.19
N ALA A 54 6.31 7.21 21.52
CA ALA A 54 6.00 6.75 20.16
C ALA A 54 7.09 7.17 19.17
N ILE A 55 7.55 8.42 19.19
CA ILE A 55 8.64 8.91 18.34
C ILE A 55 9.95 8.13 18.61
N LYS A 56 10.27 7.84 19.87
CA LYS A 56 11.44 7.01 20.22
C LYS A 56 11.30 5.58 19.71
N ASP A 57 10.15 4.97 19.87
CA ASP A 57 9.89 3.61 19.39
C ASP A 57 10.01 3.54 17.84
N ASP A 58 9.50 4.54 17.14
CA ASP A 58 9.66 4.70 15.69
C ASP A 58 11.13 4.81 15.29
N ALA A 59 11.92 5.58 15.99
CA ALA A 59 13.36 5.68 15.77
C ALA A 59 14.06 4.32 15.93
N MET A 60 13.70 3.56 16.95
CA MET A 60 14.25 2.22 17.22
C MET A 60 13.86 1.22 16.13
N LEU A 61 12.62 1.25 15.66
CA LEU A 61 12.12 0.39 14.58
C LEU A 61 12.74 0.77 13.22
N SER A 62 12.87 2.07 12.94
CA SER A 62 13.48 2.60 11.73
C SER A 62 14.95 2.20 11.59
N LYS A 63 15.72 2.25 12.69
CA LYS A 63 17.14 1.86 12.72
C LYS A 63 17.40 0.49 12.08
N PHE A 64 16.47 -0.45 12.20
CA PHE A 64 16.57 -1.81 11.66
C PHE A 64 15.73 -2.03 10.40
N ALA A 65 15.49 -0.97 9.61
CA ALA A 65 14.79 -1.01 8.33
C ALA A 65 13.27 -1.30 8.39
N GLY A 66 12.61 -0.99 9.52
CA GLY A 66 11.15 -1.03 9.61
C GLY A 66 10.50 0.11 8.83
N GLY A 67 9.47 -0.19 8.04
CA GLY A 67 8.56 0.79 7.44
C GLY A 67 7.45 1.14 8.44
N LEU A 68 7.25 2.45 8.70
CA LEU A 68 6.42 2.92 9.79
C LEU A 68 5.12 3.55 9.32
N GLY A 69 4.01 3.21 9.96
CA GLY A 69 2.74 3.91 9.85
C GLY A 69 2.29 4.38 11.23
N ASN A 70 1.98 5.66 11.36
CA ASN A 70 1.60 6.23 12.64
C ASN A 70 0.24 6.91 12.56
N ASP A 71 -0.65 6.53 13.44
CA ASP A 71 -1.93 7.21 13.63
C ASP A 71 -1.77 8.33 14.65
N TRP A 72 -2.04 9.56 14.23
CA TRP A 72 -1.94 10.79 15.02
C TRP A 72 -3.31 11.33 15.44
N THR A 73 -4.39 10.64 15.12
CA THR A 73 -5.76 11.12 15.30
C THR A 73 -6.12 11.43 16.74
N ARG A 74 -5.54 10.71 17.72
CA ARG A 74 -5.80 10.96 19.15
C ARG A 74 -5.22 12.27 19.67
N VAL A 75 -4.17 12.79 19.04
CA VAL A 75 -3.49 14.00 19.52
C VAL A 75 -4.44 15.20 19.39
N ARG A 76 -4.69 15.89 20.50
CA ARG A 76 -5.63 17.01 20.56
C ARG A 76 -5.28 18.13 19.59
N ALA A 77 -6.30 18.71 18.99
CA ALA A 77 -6.15 19.74 17.99
C ALA A 77 -5.71 21.10 18.58
N MET A 78 -5.30 21.99 17.68
CA MET A 78 -4.98 23.39 18.00
C MET A 78 -6.14 24.06 18.75
N GLY A 79 -5.80 24.84 19.78
CA GLY A 79 -6.76 25.57 20.59
C GLY A 79 -7.40 24.76 21.72
N SER A 80 -7.22 23.44 21.77
CA SER A 80 -7.73 22.59 22.84
C SER A 80 -7.09 22.90 24.18
N HIS A 81 -7.88 22.87 25.26
CA HIS A 81 -7.41 23.19 26.60
C HIS A 81 -6.47 22.14 27.17
N ILE A 82 -5.35 22.58 27.75
CA ILE A 82 -4.38 21.75 28.47
C ILE A 82 -4.58 21.92 29.97
N LYS A 83 -5.23 20.97 30.62
CA LYS A 83 -5.58 21.04 32.05
C LYS A 83 -4.37 21.27 32.97
N GLY A 84 -3.23 20.64 32.68
CA GLY A 84 -2.04 20.66 33.52
C GLY A 84 -1.33 22.04 33.57
N THR A 85 -1.45 22.83 32.52
CA THR A 85 -0.78 24.14 32.39
C THR A 85 -1.76 25.30 32.25
N ASN A 86 -3.06 25.04 32.18
CA ASN A 86 -4.10 26.01 31.83
C ASN A 86 -3.84 26.75 30.50
N GLY A 87 -3.10 26.11 29.62
CA GLY A 87 -2.74 26.62 28.30
C GLY A 87 -3.61 26.06 27.17
N LYS A 88 -3.25 26.37 25.94
CA LYS A 88 -3.87 25.86 24.73
C LYS A 88 -2.89 25.05 23.90
N SER A 89 -3.35 23.93 23.33
CA SER A 89 -2.59 23.09 22.43
C SER A 89 -2.22 23.84 21.15
N GLN A 90 -1.03 23.56 20.62
CA GLN A 90 -0.59 23.98 19.29
C GLN A 90 -0.99 22.99 18.19
N GLY A 91 -1.75 21.93 18.54
CA GLY A 91 -2.21 20.91 17.62
C GLY A 91 -1.17 19.85 17.27
N VAL A 92 -1.47 19.08 16.25
CA VAL A 92 -0.68 17.92 15.83
C VAL A 92 0.59 18.31 15.02
N VAL A 93 0.56 19.41 14.29
CA VAL A 93 1.60 19.79 13.32
C VAL A 93 3.00 19.95 13.94
N PRO A 94 3.20 20.59 15.10
CA PRO A 94 4.53 20.69 15.71
C PRO A 94 5.14 19.33 16.06
N PHE A 95 4.33 18.38 16.51
CA PHE A 95 4.80 17.03 16.80
C PHE A 95 5.13 16.24 15.53
N LEU A 96 4.34 16.42 14.47
CA LEU A 96 4.65 15.86 13.16
C LEU A 96 5.99 16.37 12.61
N LYS A 97 6.34 17.63 12.86
CA LYS A 97 7.66 18.17 12.51
C LYS A 97 8.78 17.44 13.27
N VAL A 98 8.63 17.20 14.56
CA VAL A 98 9.61 16.44 15.36
C VAL A 98 9.74 15.00 14.83
N ALA A 99 8.63 14.34 14.51
CA ALA A 99 8.62 12.99 13.94
C ALA A 99 9.32 12.95 12.57
N ASN A 100 9.06 13.93 11.69
CA ASN A 100 9.74 14.09 10.40
C ASN A 100 11.27 14.20 10.58
N ASP A 101 11.72 15.09 11.44
CA ASP A 101 13.15 15.33 11.67
C ASP A 101 13.83 14.12 12.33
N THR A 102 13.11 13.38 13.16
CA THR A 102 13.56 12.09 13.71
C THR A 102 13.73 11.03 12.61
N ALA A 103 12.79 10.93 11.67
CA ALA A 103 12.90 10.00 10.55
C ALA A 103 14.11 10.33 9.66
N VAL A 104 14.40 11.60 9.45
CA VAL A 104 15.60 12.05 8.71
C VAL A 104 16.88 11.72 9.47
N ALA A 105 16.90 11.94 10.79
CA ALA A 105 18.07 11.71 11.63
C ALA A 105 18.44 10.23 11.78
N VAL A 106 17.45 9.34 11.78
CA VAL A 106 17.66 7.89 11.98
C VAL A 106 17.58 7.15 10.65
N ASN A 107 18.73 7.01 10.00
CA ASN A 107 18.82 6.21 8.78
C ASN A 107 18.78 4.70 9.07
N GLN A 108 18.33 3.94 8.08
CA GLN A 108 18.20 2.48 8.14
C GLN A 108 19.57 1.78 7.96
N GLY A 109 20.45 1.90 8.96
CA GLY A 109 21.77 1.27 8.95
C GLY A 109 22.69 1.73 7.81
N GLY A 110 22.51 2.96 7.31
CA GLY A 110 23.27 3.50 6.18
C GLY A 110 22.81 3.03 4.80
N LYS A 111 21.76 2.19 4.73
CA LYS A 111 21.27 1.60 3.47
C LYS A 111 20.08 2.38 2.86
N ARG A 112 19.28 3.04 3.69
CA ARG A 112 18.12 3.86 3.30
C ARG A 112 17.90 4.99 4.30
N LYS A 113 17.26 6.08 3.87
CA LYS A 113 16.71 7.08 4.80
C LYS A 113 15.57 6.44 5.62
N GLY A 114 15.41 6.87 6.87
CA GLY A 114 14.23 6.51 7.66
C GLY A 114 12.97 6.99 6.96
N ALA A 115 11.94 6.17 6.97
CA ALA A 115 10.70 6.48 6.27
C ALA A 115 9.49 6.15 7.15
N MET A 116 8.58 7.12 7.28
CA MET A 116 7.32 6.95 8.00
C MET A 116 6.17 7.60 7.24
N CYS A 117 4.96 7.13 7.50
CA CYS A 117 3.72 7.74 7.04
C CYS A 117 2.85 8.12 8.23
N ALA A 118 2.48 9.38 8.33
CA ALA A 118 1.50 9.86 9.31
C ALA A 118 0.08 9.76 8.74
N TYR A 119 -0.82 9.23 9.55
CA TYR A 119 -2.25 9.09 9.24
C TYR A 119 -3.06 10.03 10.14
N LEU A 120 -4.05 10.69 9.57
CA LEU A 120 -5.00 11.52 10.30
C LEU A 120 -6.41 11.30 9.77
N GLU A 121 -7.39 11.11 10.68
CA GLU A 121 -8.79 10.99 10.27
C GLU A 121 -9.35 12.31 9.76
N SER A 122 -10.21 12.25 8.74
CA SER A 122 -10.75 13.43 8.05
C SER A 122 -11.64 14.34 8.90
N TRP A 123 -12.08 13.88 10.08
CA TRP A 123 -12.87 14.68 11.04
C TRP A 123 -12.02 15.43 12.06
N HIS A 124 -10.70 15.21 12.07
CA HIS A 124 -9.79 15.92 12.99
C HIS A 124 -9.74 17.42 12.67
N LEU A 125 -9.80 18.28 13.70
CA LEU A 125 -9.87 19.73 13.53
C LEU A 125 -8.65 20.31 12.81
N ASP A 126 -7.48 19.70 12.95
CA ASP A 126 -6.24 20.14 12.28
C ASP A 126 -6.07 19.53 10.87
N ILE A 127 -7.10 18.88 10.30
CA ILE A 127 -6.98 18.20 9.00
C ILE A 127 -6.50 19.11 7.87
N GLU A 128 -6.95 20.37 7.83
CA GLU A 128 -6.54 21.29 6.77
C GLU A 128 -5.06 21.70 6.87
N ASP A 129 -4.55 21.86 8.10
CA ASP A 129 -3.11 22.10 8.34
C ASP A 129 -2.27 20.86 7.99
N PHE A 130 -2.81 19.67 8.27
CA PHE A 130 -2.19 18.40 7.89
C PHE A 130 -2.11 18.22 6.36
N LEU A 131 -3.13 18.63 5.62
CA LEU A 131 -3.10 18.63 4.15
C LEU A 131 -1.99 19.53 3.59
N ASP A 132 -1.66 20.60 4.27
CA ASP A 132 -0.67 21.59 3.83
C ASP A 132 0.80 21.22 4.18
N LEU A 133 1.03 20.10 4.88
CA LEU A 133 2.36 19.73 5.41
C LEU A 133 3.46 19.63 4.35
N ARG A 134 3.13 19.25 3.13
CA ARG A 134 4.11 19.04 2.04
C ARG A 134 4.11 20.16 0.99
N LYS A 135 3.41 21.25 1.23
CA LYS A 135 3.45 22.41 0.33
C LYS A 135 4.84 23.03 0.27
N ASN A 136 5.26 23.44 -0.92
CA ASN A 136 6.51 24.17 -1.15
C ASN A 136 6.41 25.67 -0.80
N THR A 137 5.28 26.11 -0.25
CA THR A 137 5.01 27.52 0.11
C THR A 137 4.53 27.62 1.55
N GLY A 138 4.66 28.81 2.15
CA GLY A 138 4.21 29.09 3.51
C GLY A 138 5.34 28.99 4.54
N GLU A 139 4.99 28.74 5.80
CA GLU A 139 5.93 28.69 6.92
C GLU A 139 6.65 27.33 6.98
N GLU A 140 7.95 27.29 6.73
CA GLU A 140 8.78 26.09 6.69
C GLU A 140 8.74 25.28 8.01
N ARG A 141 8.62 25.96 9.15
CA ARG A 141 8.50 25.29 10.47
C ARG A 141 7.24 24.43 10.60
N ARG A 142 6.26 24.63 9.73
CA ARG A 142 5.00 23.87 9.67
C ARG A 142 4.98 22.88 8.48
N ARG A 143 6.14 22.56 7.90
CA ARG A 143 6.29 21.65 6.76
C ARG A 143 7.06 20.38 7.15
N THR A 144 6.70 19.28 6.52
CA THR A 144 7.30 17.94 6.73
C THR A 144 7.53 17.29 5.38
N HIS A 145 8.62 17.69 4.70
CA HIS A 145 8.88 17.27 3.31
C HIS A 145 9.35 15.81 3.19
N ASP A 146 9.97 15.25 4.24
CA ASP A 146 10.54 13.91 4.21
C ASP A 146 9.58 12.81 4.70
N MET A 147 8.52 13.19 5.43
CA MET A 147 7.53 12.27 5.94
C MET A 147 6.35 12.15 4.97
N ASN A 148 5.92 10.92 4.70
CA ASN A 148 4.69 10.66 3.95
C ASN A 148 3.46 10.91 4.82
N THR A 149 2.35 11.24 4.18
CA THR A 149 1.07 11.50 4.84
C THR A 149 -0.08 10.79 4.13
N ALA A 150 -1.10 10.37 4.88
CA ALA A 150 -2.30 9.75 4.33
C ALA A 150 -3.54 10.19 5.10
N ASN A 151 -4.63 10.40 4.38
CA ASN A 151 -5.95 10.64 4.95
C ASN A 151 -6.56 9.31 5.38
N TRP A 152 -7.12 9.24 6.59
CA TRP A 152 -7.89 8.09 7.06
C TRP A 152 -9.37 8.46 7.09
N ILE A 153 -10.13 7.95 6.09
CA ILE A 153 -11.43 8.50 5.70
C ILE A 153 -12.56 7.53 6.10
N PRO A 154 -13.47 7.91 7.02
CA PRO A 154 -14.66 7.13 7.30
C PRO A 154 -15.69 7.23 6.16
N ASP A 155 -16.49 6.18 5.97
CA ASP A 155 -17.51 6.12 4.93
C ASP A 155 -18.53 7.26 5.00
N LEU A 156 -18.88 7.70 6.21
CA LEU A 156 -19.80 8.84 6.41
C LEU A 156 -19.29 10.11 5.71
N PHE A 157 -17.97 10.36 5.72
CA PHE A 157 -17.41 11.50 4.99
C PHE A 157 -17.68 11.39 3.49
N MET A 158 -17.44 10.21 2.91
CA MET A 158 -17.66 9.99 1.47
C MET A 158 -19.14 10.06 1.10
N LYS A 159 -20.04 9.56 1.96
CA LYS A 159 -21.49 9.73 1.80
C LYS A 159 -21.86 11.22 1.76
N ARG A 160 -21.37 12.01 2.71
CA ARG A 160 -21.61 13.46 2.75
C ARG A 160 -20.97 14.23 1.60
N VAL A 161 -19.86 13.75 1.06
CA VAL A 161 -19.30 14.30 -0.20
C VAL A 161 -20.25 14.04 -1.37
N ALA A 162 -20.82 12.84 -1.46
CA ALA A 162 -21.76 12.48 -2.52
C ALA A 162 -23.10 13.24 -2.40
N GLU A 163 -23.55 13.46 -1.18
CA GLU A 163 -24.82 14.13 -0.84
C GLU A 163 -24.70 15.66 -0.69
N GLU A 164 -23.52 16.23 -0.94
CA GLU A 164 -23.21 17.67 -0.79
C GLU A 164 -23.45 18.20 0.63
N GLY A 165 -23.26 17.33 1.63
CA GLY A 165 -23.53 17.61 3.04
C GLY A 165 -22.45 18.43 3.73
N GLN A 166 -22.75 18.80 4.98
CA GLN A 166 -21.80 19.44 5.88
C GLN A 166 -20.91 18.40 6.56
N TRP A 167 -19.70 18.81 6.94
CA TRP A 167 -18.74 18.00 7.68
C TRP A 167 -18.22 18.80 8.88
N THR A 168 -18.31 18.21 10.07
CA THR A 168 -17.87 18.87 11.30
C THR A 168 -16.50 18.33 11.72
N LEU A 169 -15.55 19.22 11.89
CA LEU A 169 -14.22 18.95 12.39
C LEU A 169 -14.20 19.10 13.90
N PHE A 170 -13.70 18.10 14.61
CA PHE A 170 -13.62 18.05 16.06
C PHE A 170 -12.20 17.92 16.58
N SER A 171 -11.95 18.39 17.80
CA SER A 171 -10.79 17.96 18.54
C SER A 171 -11.06 16.61 19.19
N PRO A 172 -10.15 15.62 19.06
CA PRO A 172 -10.39 14.26 19.58
C PRO A 172 -10.61 14.22 21.11
N CYS A 173 -10.06 15.14 21.86
CA CYS A 173 -10.28 15.20 23.30
C CYS A 173 -11.72 15.54 23.71
N GLU A 174 -12.54 16.08 22.81
CA GLU A 174 -13.98 16.36 23.03
C GLU A 174 -14.89 15.27 22.47
N VAL A 175 -14.36 14.40 21.59
CA VAL A 175 -15.07 13.30 20.92
C VAL A 175 -14.26 12.00 20.96
N PRO A 176 -13.79 11.55 22.14
CA PRO A 176 -12.77 10.51 22.27
C PRO A 176 -13.17 9.15 21.69
N GLU A 177 -14.48 8.87 21.60
CA GLU A 177 -15.00 7.59 21.10
C GLU A 177 -14.83 7.44 19.57
N LEU A 178 -14.85 8.54 18.79
CA LEU A 178 -14.86 8.50 17.33
C LEU A 178 -13.64 7.78 16.75
N HIS A 179 -12.50 7.88 17.41
CA HIS A 179 -11.26 7.23 16.98
C HIS A 179 -11.41 5.70 16.90
N ASP A 180 -12.12 5.10 17.86
CA ASP A 180 -12.28 3.65 17.98
C ASP A 180 -13.57 3.11 17.34
N LEU A 181 -14.38 3.98 16.72
CA LEU A 181 -15.62 3.61 16.05
C LEU A 181 -15.48 3.60 14.53
N TYR A 182 -16.26 2.77 13.87
CA TYR A 182 -16.36 2.68 12.40
C TYR A 182 -17.76 2.24 11.97
N GLY A 183 -18.09 2.38 10.69
CA GLY A 183 -19.38 1.98 10.13
C GLY A 183 -20.55 2.70 10.78
N ALA A 184 -21.63 1.99 11.03
CA ALA A 184 -22.88 2.55 11.58
C ALA A 184 -22.72 3.12 13.00
N GLU A 185 -21.85 2.53 13.82
CA GLU A 185 -21.57 3.03 15.17
C GLU A 185 -20.85 4.39 15.12
N PHE A 186 -19.89 4.55 14.22
CA PHE A 186 -19.24 5.82 13.97
C PHE A 186 -20.25 6.87 13.50
N GLU A 187 -21.09 6.54 12.54
CA GLU A 187 -22.11 7.46 12.01
C GLU A 187 -23.07 7.94 13.12
N THR A 188 -23.56 7.01 13.95
CA THR A 188 -24.45 7.32 15.08
C THR A 188 -23.77 8.26 16.09
N ALA A 189 -22.54 7.94 16.51
CA ALA A 189 -21.80 8.74 17.47
C ALA A 189 -21.42 10.11 16.89
N TYR A 190 -21.01 10.17 15.64
CA TYR A 190 -20.63 11.42 14.98
C TYR A 190 -21.81 12.40 14.91
N VAL A 191 -23.00 11.94 14.50
CA VAL A 191 -24.22 12.76 14.46
C VAL A 191 -24.60 13.23 15.85
N ALA A 192 -24.49 12.37 16.88
CA ALA A 192 -24.76 12.77 18.24
C ALA A 192 -23.79 13.86 18.74
N TYR A 193 -22.51 13.81 18.33
CA TYR A 193 -21.54 14.87 18.63
C TYR A 193 -21.85 16.17 17.87
N GLU A 194 -22.35 16.12 16.65
CA GLU A 194 -22.82 17.31 15.93
C GLU A 194 -23.98 17.99 16.66
N GLU A 195 -24.94 17.22 17.14
CA GLU A 195 -26.05 17.76 17.96
C GLU A 195 -25.57 18.38 19.28
N ARG A 196 -24.56 17.78 19.94
CA ARG A 196 -23.95 18.35 21.14
C ARG A 196 -23.21 19.66 20.84
N ALA A 197 -22.56 19.77 19.68
CA ALA A 197 -21.94 21.01 19.24
C ALA A 197 -23.00 22.10 18.97
N ASP A 198 -24.13 21.74 18.36
CA ASP A 198 -25.24 22.66 18.11
C ASP A 198 -25.89 23.17 19.42
N ARG A 199 -25.90 22.36 20.48
CA ARG A 199 -26.34 22.79 21.83
C ARG A 199 -25.29 23.58 22.60
N GLY A 200 -24.05 23.79 22.03
CA GLY A 200 -22.96 24.50 22.65
C GLY A 200 -22.22 23.71 23.74
N GLU A 201 -22.39 22.40 23.82
CA GLU A 201 -21.67 21.50 24.76
C GLU A 201 -20.24 21.26 24.30
N ILE A 202 -19.98 21.26 22.99
CA ILE A 202 -18.64 21.19 22.38
C ILE A 202 -18.29 22.59 21.88
N LYS A 203 -17.11 23.08 22.22
CA LYS A 203 -16.70 24.45 21.90
C LYS A 203 -15.62 24.56 20.83
N ASN A 204 -14.73 23.55 20.75
CA ASN A 204 -13.62 23.54 19.80
C ASN A 204 -13.95 22.66 18.58
N PHE A 205 -14.79 23.17 17.70
CA PHE A 205 -15.17 22.51 16.45
C PHE A 205 -15.30 23.52 15.31
N ARG A 206 -15.31 23.03 14.09
CA ARG A 206 -15.56 23.81 12.89
C ARG A 206 -16.41 23.02 11.90
N ARG A 207 -17.41 23.64 11.30
CA ARG A 207 -18.27 23.01 10.29
C ARG A 207 -17.94 23.58 8.91
N ILE A 208 -17.74 22.69 7.94
CA ILE A 208 -17.38 23.00 6.56
C ILE A 208 -18.19 22.14 5.61
N LYS A 209 -18.21 22.49 4.33
CA LYS A 209 -18.79 21.59 3.32
C LYS A 209 -17.87 20.39 3.08
N ALA A 210 -18.41 19.18 3.09
CA ALA A 210 -17.63 17.96 2.85
C ALA A 210 -16.93 18.00 1.48
N GLN A 211 -17.59 18.51 0.45
CA GLN A 211 -17.00 18.67 -0.89
C GLN A 211 -15.80 19.62 -0.92
N ASP A 212 -15.78 20.68 -0.11
CA ASP A 212 -14.67 21.63 -0.10
C ASP A 212 -13.42 20.97 0.50
N LEU A 213 -13.58 20.20 1.58
CA LEU A 213 -12.48 19.42 2.14
C LEU A 213 -11.98 18.35 1.15
N TRP A 214 -12.91 17.65 0.51
CA TRP A 214 -12.56 16.64 -0.50
C TRP A 214 -11.77 17.23 -1.67
N ARG A 215 -12.20 18.37 -2.19
CA ARG A 215 -11.45 19.09 -3.24
C ARG A 215 -10.05 19.49 -2.76
N LYS A 216 -9.92 19.96 -1.51
CA LYS A 216 -8.61 20.28 -0.93
C LYS A 216 -7.73 19.04 -0.81
N MET A 217 -8.27 17.89 -0.36
CA MET A 217 -7.55 16.61 -0.31
C MET A 217 -7.00 16.22 -1.68
N LEU A 218 -7.84 16.21 -2.70
CA LEU A 218 -7.44 15.87 -4.07
C LEU A 218 -6.47 16.89 -4.68
N GLY A 219 -6.67 18.18 -4.39
CA GLY A 219 -5.77 19.26 -4.81
C GLY A 219 -4.37 19.08 -4.25
N MET A 220 -4.25 18.77 -2.95
CA MET A 220 -2.95 18.55 -2.30
C MET A 220 -2.29 17.27 -2.77
N LEU A 221 -3.07 16.20 -2.95
CA LEU A 221 -2.57 14.95 -3.52
C LEU A 221 -1.99 15.16 -4.93
N PHE A 222 -2.64 15.99 -5.74
CA PHE A 222 -2.14 16.33 -7.07
C PHE A 222 -0.88 17.22 -7.01
N GLU A 223 -0.90 18.25 -6.16
CA GLU A 223 0.19 19.25 -6.06
C GLU A 223 1.47 18.64 -5.45
N THR A 224 1.31 17.81 -4.41
CA THR A 224 2.44 17.35 -3.57
C THR A 224 2.64 15.84 -3.56
N GLY A 225 1.74 15.08 -4.20
CA GLY A 225 1.70 13.62 -4.11
C GLY A 225 1.13 13.08 -2.79
N HIS A 226 0.71 13.96 -1.87
CA HIS A 226 0.25 13.63 -0.52
C HIS A 226 -0.83 14.61 -0.03
N PRO A 227 -1.62 14.23 1.00
CA PRO A 227 -1.76 12.89 1.62
C PRO A 227 -2.45 11.88 0.70
N TRP A 228 -2.09 10.61 0.81
CA TRP A 228 -2.79 9.54 0.09
C TRP A 228 -4.22 9.35 0.59
N ILE A 229 -5.05 8.73 -0.24
CA ILE A 229 -6.46 8.45 0.06
C ILE A 229 -6.60 7.01 0.55
N THR A 230 -7.04 6.84 1.79
CA THR A 230 -7.30 5.54 2.41
C THR A 230 -8.62 5.56 3.17
N PHE A 231 -9.31 4.42 3.24
CA PHE A 231 -10.68 4.32 3.75
C PHE A 231 -10.72 3.48 5.03
N LYS A 232 -11.18 4.09 6.12
CA LYS A 232 -11.23 3.48 7.46
C LYS A 232 -12.18 2.29 7.53
N ASP A 233 -13.40 2.45 7.04
CA ASP A 233 -14.46 1.49 7.29
C ASP A 233 -14.23 0.13 6.60
N PRO A 234 -13.81 0.03 5.34
CA PRO A 234 -13.52 -1.27 4.74
C PRO A 234 -12.31 -1.96 5.39
N CYS A 235 -11.36 -1.21 5.94
CA CYS A 235 -10.24 -1.78 6.69
C CYS A 235 -10.70 -2.44 7.99
N ASN A 236 -11.72 -1.89 8.64
CA ASN A 236 -12.26 -2.37 9.92
C ASN A 236 -13.39 -3.39 9.76
N ILE A 237 -14.41 -3.10 8.98
CA ILE A 237 -15.58 -3.98 8.76
C ILE A 237 -15.13 -5.34 8.21
N ARG A 238 -14.12 -5.34 7.34
CA ARG A 238 -13.55 -6.53 6.72
C ARG A 238 -12.30 -7.06 7.44
N SER A 239 -11.96 -6.54 8.62
CA SER A 239 -10.82 -7.05 9.41
C SER A 239 -11.18 -8.38 10.07
N PRO A 240 -10.37 -9.44 9.89
CA PRO A 240 -10.57 -10.69 10.61
C PRO A 240 -10.46 -10.53 12.13
N GLN A 241 -9.80 -9.46 12.60
CA GLN A 241 -9.45 -9.19 14.00
C GLN A 241 -10.33 -8.12 14.67
N SER A 242 -11.49 -7.78 14.11
CA SER A 242 -12.40 -6.76 14.64
C SER A 242 -12.83 -6.98 16.10
N HIS A 243 -12.82 -8.23 16.58
CA HIS A 243 -13.10 -8.59 17.97
C HIS A 243 -11.98 -8.18 18.96
N ASN A 244 -10.78 -7.92 18.45
CA ASN A 244 -9.58 -7.67 19.27
C ASN A 244 -9.15 -6.21 19.28
N GLY A 245 -9.56 -5.42 18.32
CA GLY A 245 -9.23 -4.00 18.23
C GLY A 245 -9.52 -3.38 16.88
N VAL A 246 -9.25 -2.09 16.79
CA VAL A 246 -9.53 -1.24 15.63
C VAL A 246 -8.27 -1.01 14.80
N VAL A 247 -8.42 -1.00 13.49
CA VAL A 247 -7.40 -0.58 12.54
C VAL A 247 -7.45 0.94 12.43
N HIS A 248 -6.43 1.63 12.95
CA HIS A 248 -6.38 3.09 13.02
C HIS A 248 -5.55 3.74 11.91
N SER A 249 -4.77 2.94 11.20
CA SER A 249 -3.91 3.41 10.12
C SER A 249 -3.48 2.24 9.22
N SER A 250 -2.74 2.56 8.18
CA SER A 250 -1.94 1.59 7.45
C SER A 250 -0.45 1.86 7.67
N ASN A 251 0.41 1.09 6.98
CA ASN A 251 1.87 1.26 7.04
C ASN A 251 2.38 2.34 6.07
N LEU A 252 3.70 2.37 5.86
CA LEU A 252 4.36 3.29 4.92
C LEU A 252 3.87 3.17 3.48
N CYS A 253 3.49 1.97 3.05
CA CYS A 253 3.13 1.66 1.65
C CYS A 253 1.64 1.32 1.47
N THR A 254 0.81 1.53 2.48
CA THR A 254 -0.66 1.42 2.51
C THR A 254 -1.26 0.02 2.31
N GLU A 255 -0.45 -1.05 2.33
CA GLU A 255 -0.94 -2.43 2.18
C GLU A 255 -1.32 -3.12 3.50
N ILE A 256 -0.82 -2.66 4.64
CA ILE A 256 -1.02 -3.31 5.94
C ILE A 256 -2.19 -2.66 6.69
N THR A 257 -3.17 -3.46 7.09
CA THR A 257 -4.32 -3.01 7.86
C THR A 257 -4.52 -3.92 9.07
N LEU A 258 -3.80 -3.59 10.15
CA LEU A 258 -3.79 -4.33 11.40
C LEU A 258 -4.23 -3.43 12.57
N ASN A 259 -4.86 -4.03 13.56
CA ASN A 259 -5.29 -3.32 14.77
C ASN A 259 -4.09 -2.90 15.63
N THR A 260 -4.20 -1.74 16.25
CA THR A 260 -3.23 -1.17 17.19
C THR A 260 -3.90 -0.80 18.50
N SER A 261 -3.10 -0.70 19.57
CA SER A 261 -3.58 -0.23 20.87
C SER A 261 -2.43 0.44 21.64
N ASP A 262 -2.70 0.93 22.85
CA ASP A 262 -1.67 1.51 23.73
C ASP A 262 -0.57 0.52 24.10
N THR A 263 -0.85 -0.78 24.04
CA THR A 263 0.07 -1.86 24.43
C THR A 263 0.56 -2.71 23.27
N GLU A 264 0.04 -2.51 22.07
CA GLU A 264 0.36 -3.31 20.89
C GLU A 264 0.72 -2.43 19.69
N ILE A 265 1.96 -2.55 19.23
CA ILE A 265 2.43 -2.06 17.93
C ILE A 265 2.25 -3.19 16.94
N ALA A 266 1.42 -3.00 15.93
CA ALA A 266 1.18 -4.03 14.93
C ALA A 266 2.42 -4.26 14.08
N VAL A 267 2.68 -5.52 13.76
CA VAL A 267 3.86 -5.95 12.97
C VAL A 267 3.42 -6.87 11.86
N CYS A 268 3.94 -6.65 10.66
CA CYS A 268 3.74 -7.58 9.53
C CYS A 268 5.05 -7.83 8.79
N ASN A 269 5.26 -9.07 8.40
CA ASN A 269 6.31 -9.44 7.46
C ASN A 269 5.70 -9.89 6.15
N LEU A 270 6.39 -9.55 5.07
CA LEU A 270 5.88 -9.64 3.72
C LEU A 270 6.73 -10.55 2.85
N GLY A 271 6.06 -11.13 1.86
CA GLY A 271 6.69 -11.82 0.76
C GLY A 271 5.74 -11.85 -0.43
N SER A 272 6.28 -12.05 -1.62
CA SER A 272 5.49 -12.00 -2.85
C SER A 272 5.78 -13.18 -3.74
N VAL A 273 4.72 -13.80 -4.25
CA VAL A 273 4.76 -14.83 -5.28
C VAL A 273 5.15 -14.16 -6.60
N ASN A 274 6.10 -14.73 -7.31
CA ASN A 274 6.44 -14.36 -8.68
C ASN A 274 5.39 -14.94 -9.62
N LEU A 275 4.35 -14.16 -9.91
CA LEU A 275 3.18 -14.64 -10.64
C LEU A 275 3.51 -15.21 -12.03
N PRO A 276 4.37 -14.57 -12.87
CA PRO A 276 4.73 -15.11 -14.19
C PRO A 276 5.42 -16.48 -14.15
N GLN A 277 6.03 -16.89 -13.04
CA GLN A 277 6.56 -18.26 -12.89
C GLN A 277 5.47 -19.32 -12.70
N HIS A 278 4.25 -18.89 -12.42
CA HIS A 278 3.08 -19.74 -12.20
C HIS A 278 2.05 -19.63 -13.34
N VAL A 279 2.44 -19.03 -14.45
CA VAL A 279 1.60 -18.83 -15.65
C VAL A 279 2.31 -19.41 -16.87
N ASP A 280 1.59 -20.16 -17.66
CA ASP A 280 2.00 -20.65 -18.98
C ASP A 280 0.95 -20.30 -20.05
N ALA A 281 1.09 -20.85 -21.25
CA ALA A 281 0.16 -20.60 -22.36
C ALA A 281 -1.29 -21.08 -22.08
N ASN A 282 -1.48 -21.96 -21.08
CA ASN A 282 -2.79 -22.48 -20.68
C ASN A 282 -3.41 -21.69 -19.52
N GLY A 283 -2.73 -20.65 -19.01
CA GLY A 283 -3.14 -19.84 -17.88
C GLY A 283 -2.40 -20.17 -16.58
N LEU A 284 -3.09 -20.06 -15.45
CA LEU A 284 -2.52 -20.21 -14.13
C LEU A 284 -2.29 -21.69 -13.75
N ASN A 285 -1.05 -22.04 -13.39
CA ASN A 285 -0.67 -23.35 -12.90
C ASN A 285 -0.99 -23.46 -11.39
N LEU A 286 -2.18 -23.95 -11.06
CA LEU A 286 -2.68 -24.03 -9.69
C LEU A 286 -1.87 -24.99 -8.81
N GLU A 287 -1.40 -26.12 -9.34
CA GLU A 287 -0.60 -27.10 -8.58
C GLU A 287 0.74 -26.49 -8.13
N LYS A 288 1.45 -25.86 -9.05
CA LYS A 288 2.70 -25.17 -8.73
C LYS A 288 2.46 -24.03 -7.75
N LEU A 289 1.38 -23.27 -7.93
CA LEU A 289 1.03 -22.14 -7.07
C LEU A 289 0.72 -22.62 -5.64
N GLU A 290 -0.07 -23.67 -5.47
CA GLU A 290 -0.36 -24.26 -4.16
C GLU A 290 0.93 -24.67 -3.44
N LYS A 291 1.84 -25.35 -4.13
CA LYS A 291 3.12 -25.81 -3.57
C LYS A 291 3.99 -24.62 -3.13
N THR A 292 4.11 -23.62 -3.97
CA THR A 292 4.85 -22.38 -3.67
C THR A 292 4.28 -21.70 -2.43
N ILE A 293 2.96 -21.51 -2.37
CA ILE A 293 2.29 -20.81 -1.27
C ILE A 293 2.41 -21.57 0.05
N ASN A 294 2.30 -22.90 0.04
CA ASN A 294 2.48 -23.70 1.25
C ASN A 294 3.87 -23.48 1.89
N THR A 295 4.91 -23.46 1.07
CA THR A 295 6.28 -23.20 1.54
C THR A 295 6.45 -21.74 1.96
N ALA A 296 5.97 -20.79 1.17
CA ALA A 296 6.05 -19.35 1.45
C ALA A 296 5.36 -18.98 2.78
N MET A 297 4.15 -19.48 3.02
CA MET A 297 3.41 -19.22 4.27
C MET A 297 4.15 -19.78 5.49
N ARG A 298 4.79 -20.93 5.38
CA ARG A 298 5.65 -21.49 6.44
C ARG A 298 6.86 -20.60 6.70
N MET A 299 7.50 -20.09 5.65
CA MET A 299 8.63 -19.15 5.79
C MET A 299 8.20 -17.87 6.49
N LEU A 300 7.07 -17.29 6.08
CA LEU A 300 6.52 -16.06 6.68
C LEU A 300 6.13 -16.28 8.16
N ASP A 301 5.51 -17.41 8.51
CA ASP A 301 5.20 -17.74 9.91
C ASP A 301 6.47 -17.92 10.74
N ASN A 302 7.51 -18.56 10.20
CA ASN A 302 8.80 -18.73 10.89
C ASN A 302 9.50 -17.39 11.18
N VAL A 303 9.39 -16.40 10.30
CA VAL A 303 9.98 -15.07 10.52
C VAL A 303 9.48 -14.46 11.83
N ILE A 304 8.22 -14.67 12.20
CA ILE A 304 7.64 -14.12 13.44
C ILE A 304 8.42 -14.58 14.68
N ASP A 305 8.85 -15.83 14.71
CA ASP A 305 9.56 -16.42 15.84
C ASP A 305 11.06 -16.04 15.86
N TYR A 306 11.67 -15.80 14.67
CA TYR A 306 13.08 -15.44 14.54
C TYR A 306 13.34 -13.92 14.51
N ASN A 307 12.32 -13.11 14.32
CA ASN A 307 12.44 -11.67 14.23
C ASN A 307 13.03 -11.06 15.50
N TYR A 308 14.01 -10.18 15.34
CA TYR A 308 14.46 -9.33 16.44
C TYR A 308 13.44 -8.20 16.65
N TYR A 309 12.98 -8.05 17.86
CA TYR A 309 12.04 -6.99 18.23
C TYR A 309 12.78 -5.93 19.06
N SER A 310 12.98 -4.74 18.47
CA SER A 310 13.60 -3.61 19.15
C SER A 310 12.67 -2.94 20.17
N VAL A 311 11.35 -3.19 20.06
CA VAL A 311 10.30 -2.62 20.89
C VAL A 311 9.41 -3.75 21.45
N PRO A 312 9.19 -3.82 22.79
CA PRO A 312 8.43 -4.91 23.41
C PRO A 312 6.98 -5.03 22.93
N GLN A 313 6.30 -3.91 22.70
CA GLN A 313 4.91 -3.87 22.22
C GLN A 313 4.75 -4.53 20.85
N ALA A 314 5.76 -4.37 19.98
CA ALA A 314 5.80 -5.04 18.67
C ALA A 314 5.93 -6.57 18.81
N ARG A 315 6.75 -7.03 19.77
CA ARG A 315 6.88 -8.46 20.06
C ARG A 315 5.57 -9.05 20.59
N THR A 316 4.93 -8.35 21.53
CA THR A 316 3.67 -8.77 22.13
C THR A 316 2.59 -8.96 21.06
N ALA A 317 2.36 -7.96 20.21
CA ALA A 317 1.38 -8.01 19.13
C ALA A 317 1.68 -9.13 18.13
N ASN A 318 2.93 -9.21 17.64
CA ASN A 318 3.28 -10.14 16.59
C ASN A 318 3.21 -11.61 17.02
N LEU A 319 3.65 -11.94 18.24
CA LEU A 319 3.53 -13.30 18.76
C LEU A 319 2.09 -13.69 19.10
N ARG A 320 1.26 -12.73 19.51
CA ARG A 320 -0.14 -12.96 19.85
C ARG A 320 -1.01 -13.20 18.63
N HIS A 321 -0.85 -12.39 17.58
CA HIS A 321 -1.72 -12.37 16.41
C HIS A 321 -1.15 -13.09 15.21
N ARG A 322 0.17 -13.14 15.06
CA ARG A 322 0.91 -13.80 13.99
C ARG A 322 0.45 -13.40 12.56
N PRO A 323 0.25 -12.11 12.25
CA PRO A 323 -0.13 -11.69 10.90
C PRO A 323 1.03 -11.85 9.93
N VAL A 324 0.71 -12.21 8.70
CA VAL A 324 1.62 -12.21 7.55
C VAL A 324 0.97 -11.52 6.37
N GLY A 325 1.75 -11.08 5.41
CA GLY A 325 1.29 -10.45 4.18
C GLY A 325 1.89 -11.13 2.96
N LEU A 326 1.22 -12.15 2.45
CA LEU A 326 1.55 -12.76 1.17
C LEU A 326 0.92 -11.94 0.04
N GLY A 327 1.74 -11.49 -0.90
CA GLY A 327 1.32 -10.77 -2.09
C GLY A 327 1.78 -11.43 -3.37
N ILE A 328 1.67 -10.68 -4.46
CA ILE A 328 2.11 -11.05 -5.80
C ILE A 328 3.00 -9.97 -6.39
N MET A 329 3.85 -10.32 -7.35
CA MET A 329 4.62 -9.42 -8.19
C MET A 329 4.67 -9.94 -9.61
N GLY A 330 4.98 -9.08 -10.58
CA GLY A 330 5.03 -9.46 -11.99
C GLY A 330 3.66 -9.66 -12.64
N PHE A 331 2.63 -8.97 -12.16
CA PHE A 331 1.29 -9.09 -12.75
C PHE A 331 1.28 -8.72 -14.24
N GLN A 332 1.98 -7.66 -14.63
CA GLN A 332 2.10 -7.26 -16.04
C GLN A 332 2.82 -8.32 -16.88
N ASP A 333 3.88 -8.94 -16.36
CA ASP A 333 4.58 -10.04 -17.06
C ASP A 333 3.68 -11.26 -17.25
N ALA A 334 2.84 -11.56 -16.25
CA ALA A 334 1.86 -12.64 -16.37
C ALA A 334 0.80 -12.36 -17.44
N LEU A 335 0.42 -11.09 -17.64
CA LEU A 335 -0.45 -10.68 -18.72
C LEU A 335 0.25 -10.81 -20.09
N TYR A 336 1.52 -10.40 -20.20
CA TYR A 336 2.30 -10.54 -21.45
C TYR A 336 2.40 -12.00 -21.89
N LYS A 337 2.70 -12.92 -20.97
CA LYS A 337 2.74 -14.36 -21.27
C LYS A 337 1.45 -14.91 -21.88
N GLN A 338 0.32 -14.27 -21.59
CA GLN A 338 -1.00 -14.65 -22.08
C GLN A 338 -1.49 -13.75 -23.23
N HIS A 339 -0.68 -12.80 -23.70
CA HIS A 339 -1.04 -11.77 -24.67
C HIS A 339 -2.32 -11.01 -24.30
N ILE A 340 -2.49 -10.68 -23.00
CA ILE A 340 -3.63 -9.95 -22.46
C ILE A 340 -3.25 -8.46 -22.28
N PRO A 341 -3.96 -7.52 -22.94
CA PRO A 341 -3.79 -6.10 -22.65
C PRO A 341 -4.22 -5.78 -21.22
N TYR A 342 -3.47 -4.93 -20.51
CA TYR A 342 -3.83 -4.51 -19.15
C TYR A 342 -5.20 -3.80 -19.10
N ALA A 343 -5.48 -2.95 -20.08
CA ALA A 343 -6.75 -2.25 -20.23
C ALA A 343 -7.80 -3.15 -20.91
N SER A 344 -8.20 -4.25 -20.25
CA SER A 344 -9.17 -5.19 -20.80
C SER A 344 -9.95 -5.93 -19.71
N GLU A 345 -11.14 -6.41 -20.04
CA GLU A 345 -11.93 -7.31 -19.17
C GLU A 345 -11.21 -8.63 -18.88
N ASN A 346 -10.38 -9.12 -19.79
CA ASN A 346 -9.57 -10.30 -19.58
C ASN A 346 -8.51 -10.09 -18.49
N ALA A 347 -7.88 -8.90 -18.42
CA ALA A 347 -6.95 -8.57 -17.37
C ALA A 347 -7.65 -8.46 -16.00
N ILE A 348 -8.85 -7.87 -15.96
CA ILE A 348 -9.70 -7.84 -14.76
C ILE A 348 -10.06 -9.26 -14.32
N GLY A 349 -10.46 -10.12 -15.26
CA GLY A 349 -10.76 -11.53 -15.00
C GLY A 349 -9.56 -12.30 -14.47
N PHE A 350 -8.37 -12.06 -15.01
CA PHE A 350 -7.13 -12.69 -14.55
C PHE A 350 -6.67 -12.15 -13.19
N ALA A 351 -6.89 -10.85 -12.91
CA ALA A 351 -6.64 -10.27 -11.58
C ALA A 351 -7.50 -10.93 -10.50
N ASP A 352 -8.77 -11.20 -10.83
CA ASP A 352 -9.71 -11.92 -9.98
C ASP A 352 -9.27 -13.38 -9.75
N GLU A 353 -9.08 -14.13 -10.81
CA GLU A 353 -8.72 -15.55 -10.77
C GLU A 353 -7.40 -15.81 -10.03
N SER A 354 -6.37 -15.06 -10.37
CA SER A 354 -5.05 -15.23 -9.76
C SER A 354 -5.06 -14.91 -8.27
N MET A 355 -5.76 -13.84 -7.86
CA MET A 355 -5.82 -13.48 -6.45
C MET A 355 -6.75 -14.37 -5.64
N GLU A 356 -7.84 -14.90 -6.25
CA GLU A 356 -8.67 -15.94 -5.65
C GLU A 356 -7.84 -17.18 -5.30
N ALA A 357 -7.04 -17.67 -6.24
CA ALA A 357 -6.18 -18.83 -6.02
C ALA A 357 -5.13 -18.58 -4.93
N VAL A 358 -4.47 -17.42 -4.95
CA VAL A 358 -3.48 -17.05 -3.92
C VAL A 358 -4.15 -17.00 -2.54
N SER A 359 -5.30 -16.37 -2.43
CA SER A 359 -6.07 -16.28 -1.19
C SER A 359 -6.48 -17.65 -0.66
N TYR A 360 -7.04 -18.48 -1.53
CA TYR A 360 -7.47 -19.83 -1.18
C TYR A 360 -6.32 -20.66 -0.61
N TYR A 361 -5.19 -20.71 -1.32
CA TYR A 361 -4.04 -21.50 -0.88
C TYR A 361 -3.32 -20.91 0.32
N ALA A 362 -3.30 -19.58 0.49
CA ALA A 362 -2.74 -18.93 1.68
C ALA A 362 -3.54 -19.27 2.95
N ILE A 363 -4.85 -19.21 2.88
CA ILE A 363 -5.74 -19.60 3.98
C ILE A 363 -5.60 -21.10 4.27
N GLN A 364 -5.61 -21.93 3.24
CA GLN A 364 -5.41 -23.37 3.39
C GLN A 364 -4.06 -23.69 4.04
N ALA A 365 -2.98 -23.03 3.61
CA ALA A 365 -1.64 -23.20 4.20
C ALA A 365 -1.61 -22.77 5.67
N SER A 366 -2.29 -21.68 6.03
CA SER A 366 -2.40 -21.23 7.42
C SER A 366 -3.18 -22.24 8.28
N THR A 367 -4.22 -22.90 7.74
CA THR A 367 -4.91 -23.99 8.48
C THR A 367 -4.01 -25.21 8.66
N ARG A 368 -3.20 -25.59 7.66
CA ARG A 368 -2.20 -26.66 7.78
C ARG A 368 -1.16 -26.35 8.86
N LEU A 369 -0.71 -25.10 8.95
CA LEU A 369 0.19 -24.66 10.01
C LEU A 369 -0.49 -24.65 11.38
N ALA A 370 -1.77 -24.30 11.45
CA ALA A 370 -2.55 -24.39 12.70
C ALA A 370 -2.71 -25.82 13.19
N GLU A 371 -2.94 -26.78 12.30
CA GLU A 371 -2.99 -28.22 12.62
C GLU A 371 -1.65 -28.73 13.19
N GLU A 372 -0.53 -28.24 12.66
CA GLU A 372 0.83 -28.62 13.08
C GLU A 372 1.29 -27.92 14.35
N ARG A 373 0.95 -26.62 14.54
CA ARG A 373 1.56 -25.73 15.54
C ARG A 373 0.56 -25.04 16.48
N GLY A 374 -0.72 -25.27 16.28
CA GLY A 374 -1.82 -24.57 16.97
C GLY A 374 -2.19 -23.24 16.31
N SER A 375 -3.41 -22.80 16.56
CA SER A 375 -3.94 -21.51 16.11
C SER A 375 -3.23 -20.37 16.81
N TYR A 376 -3.27 -19.17 16.19
CA TYR A 376 -2.79 -17.94 16.88
C TYR A 376 -3.66 -17.63 18.10
N SER A 377 -3.05 -16.95 19.10
CA SER A 377 -3.66 -16.86 20.45
C SER A 377 -4.99 -16.12 20.51
N SER A 378 -5.23 -15.16 19.60
CA SER A 378 -6.48 -14.39 19.54
C SER A 378 -7.45 -14.90 18.45
N PHE A 379 -7.39 -16.17 18.08
CA PHE A 379 -8.26 -16.77 17.05
C PHE A 379 -9.75 -16.77 17.43
N GLN A 380 -10.06 -17.08 18.69
CA GLN A 380 -11.45 -17.16 19.15
C GLN A 380 -12.11 -15.78 19.13
N GLY A 381 -13.28 -15.68 18.56
CA GLY A 381 -14.01 -14.44 18.32
C GLY A 381 -13.69 -13.74 17.00
N SER A 382 -12.63 -14.17 16.31
CA SER A 382 -12.27 -13.64 14.99
C SER A 382 -13.32 -13.97 13.91
N LEU A 383 -13.32 -13.25 12.79
CA LEU A 383 -14.15 -13.59 11.65
C LEU A 383 -13.84 -15.02 11.15
N TRP A 384 -12.57 -15.44 11.20
CA TRP A 384 -12.16 -16.81 10.88
C TRP A 384 -12.88 -17.85 11.74
N SER A 385 -12.94 -17.63 13.06
CA SER A 385 -13.62 -18.56 13.97
C SER A 385 -15.14 -18.63 13.75
N GLN A 386 -15.71 -17.61 13.13
CA GLN A 386 -17.12 -17.53 12.74
C GLN A 386 -17.36 -18.07 11.32
N GLY A 387 -16.33 -18.51 10.61
CA GLY A 387 -16.42 -18.98 9.23
C GLY A 387 -16.64 -17.87 8.20
N ILE A 388 -16.32 -16.62 8.56
CA ILE A 388 -16.43 -15.46 7.66
C ILE A 388 -15.06 -15.23 7.02
N LEU A 389 -14.95 -15.60 5.75
CA LEU A 389 -13.74 -15.45 4.94
C LEU A 389 -13.68 -14.08 4.27
N PRO A 390 -12.57 -13.66 3.63
CA PRO A 390 -12.48 -12.35 2.98
C PRO A 390 -13.62 -12.06 2.00
N ILE A 391 -14.01 -13.05 1.18
CA ILE A 391 -15.13 -12.90 0.24
C ILE A 391 -16.47 -12.64 0.97
N ASP A 392 -16.72 -13.34 2.07
CA ASP A 392 -17.95 -13.17 2.85
C ASP A 392 -18.02 -11.79 3.52
N SER A 393 -16.86 -11.23 3.88
CA SER A 393 -16.78 -9.92 4.51
C SER A 393 -17.19 -8.75 3.60
N VAL A 394 -17.25 -8.97 2.28
CA VAL A 394 -17.75 -7.98 1.32
C VAL A 394 -19.24 -7.69 1.56
N ALA A 395 -20.04 -8.72 1.86
CA ALA A 395 -21.46 -8.55 2.17
C ALA A 395 -21.66 -7.67 3.43
N ARG A 396 -20.83 -7.85 4.46
CA ARG A 396 -20.84 -6.99 5.67
C ARG A 396 -20.57 -5.52 5.36
N LEU A 397 -19.65 -5.24 4.44
CA LEU A 397 -19.41 -3.89 3.97
C LEU A 397 -20.62 -3.34 3.20
N GLY A 398 -21.28 -4.19 2.41
CA GLY A 398 -22.51 -3.86 1.69
C GLY A 398 -23.66 -3.49 2.60
N GLU A 399 -23.82 -4.15 3.75
CA GLU A 399 -24.83 -3.82 4.75
C GLU A 399 -24.68 -2.39 5.29
N VAL A 400 -23.44 -1.90 5.42
CA VAL A 400 -23.15 -0.54 5.93
C VAL A 400 -23.19 0.52 4.83
N ARG A 401 -22.65 0.21 3.64
CA ARG A 401 -22.56 1.16 2.52
C ARG A 401 -23.82 1.24 1.67
N GLY A 402 -24.65 0.18 1.64
CA GLY A 402 -25.82 0.12 0.78
C GLY A 402 -25.47 0.27 -0.69
N GLU A 403 -26.17 1.17 -1.39
CA GLU A 403 -25.98 1.46 -2.82
C GLU A 403 -24.58 1.98 -3.19
N TYR A 404 -23.81 2.47 -2.21
CA TYR A 404 -22.44 2.94 -2.41
C TYR A 404 -21.40 1.82 -2.49
N LEU A 405 -21.78 0.54 -2.41
CA LEU A 405 -20.87 -0.58 -2.70
C LEU A 405 -21.27 -1.28 -3.99
N GLN A 406 -20.38 -1.24 -4.96
CA GLN A 406 -20.53 -1.92 -6.25
C GLN A 406 -19.27 -2.77 -6.50
N GLN A 407 -19.10 -3.82 -5.70
CA GLN A 407 -18.00 -4.75 -5.80
C GLN A 407 -18.51 -6.14 -6.22
N ASP A 408 -17.81 -6.77 -7.15
CA ASP A 408 -18.10 -8.14 -7.57
C ASP A 408 -17.92 -9.12 -6.41
N GLN A 409 -18.80 -10.13 -6.32
CA GLN A 409 -18.78 -11.15 -5.27
C GLN A 409 -18.74 -12.58 -5.86
N SER A 410 -18.46 -12.71 -7.14
CA SER A 410 -18.31 -14.04 -7.78
C SER A 410 -17.09 -14.79 -7.25
N SER A 411 -17.14 -16.11 -7.29
CA SER A 411 -16.06 -17.03 -6.88
C SER A 411 -16.03 -18.25 -7.78
N ARG A 412 -14.87 -18.91 -7.87
CA ARG A 412 -14.63 -20.09 -8.71
C ARG A 412 -14.23 -21.33 -7.90
N MET A 413 -13.54 -21.13 -6.76
CA MET A 413 -12.99 -22.20 -5.94
C MET A 413 -13.99 -22.71 -4.90
N ASN A 414 -13.72 -23.85 -4.30
CA ASN A 414 -14.60 -24.48 -3.29
C ASN A 414 -14.39 -23.83 -1.90
N TRP A 415 -14.94 -22.64 -1.72
CA TRP A 415 -14.83 -21.88 -0.48
C TRP A 415 -15.53 -22.53 0.71
N ASP A 416 -16.61 -23.31 0.49
CA ASP A 416 -17.34 -23.98 1.57
C ASP A 416 -16.48 -25.05 2.27
N SER A 417 -15.72 -25.84 1.50
CA SER A 417 -14.77 -26.80 2.06
C SER A 417 -13.68 -26.11 2.89
N LEU A 418 -13.15 -24.98 2.40
CA LEU A 418 -12.13 -24.22 3.12
C LEU A 418 -12.71 -23.57 4.39
N ARG A 419 -13.92 -23.02 4.33
CA ARG A 419 -14.63 -22.46 5.49
C ARG A 419 -14.82 -23.51 6.59
N GLN A 420 -15.25 -24.72 6.24
CA GLN A 420 -15.37 -25.82 7.19
C GLN A 420 -14.02 -26.13 7.83
N ARG A 421 -12.94 -26.17 7.04
CA ARG A 421 -11.60 -26.43 7.58
C ARG A 421 -11.14 -25.33 8.52
N VAL A 422 -11.34 -24.05 8.18
CA VAL A 422 -10.99 -22.89 9.01
C VAL A 422 -11.70 -22.95 10.37
N THR A 423 -12.99 -23.30 10.39
CA THR A 423 -13.76 -23.35 11.64
C THR A 423 -13.41 -24.56 12.51
N THR A 424 -13.01 -25.68 11.91
CA THR A 424 -12.71 -26.92 12.66
C THR A 424 -11.26 -27.02 13.12
N VAL A 425 -10.31 -26.56 12.30
CA VAL A 425 -8.87 -26.65 12.55
C VAL A 425 -8.31 -25.35 13.14
N GLY A 426 -8.87 -24.19 12.71
CA GLY A 426 -8.38 -22.87 13.04
C GLY A 426 -7.37 -22.32 12.03
N MET A 427 -6.84 -21.14 12.34
CA MET A 427 -5.82 -20.42 11.55
C MET A 427 -4.56 -20.22 12.37
N ARG A 428 -3.38 -20.39 11.76
CA ARG A 428 -2.10 -20.06 12.37
C ARG A 428 -1.85 -18.55 12.40
N ASN A 429 -2.36 -17.84 11.41
CA ASN A 429 -2.10 -16.41 11.17
C ASN A 429 -3.41 -15.62 11.22
N SER A 430 -3.41 -14.49 11.90
CA SER A 430 -4.59 -13.60 11.98
C SER A 430 -4.93 -12.94 10.64
N ASN A 431 -3.91 -12.66 9.85
CA ASN A 431 -4.02 -12.13 8.49
C ASN A 431 -3.04 -12.90 7.61
N THR A 432 -3.37 -13.03 6.33
CA THR A 432 -2.61 -13.86 5.40
C THR A 432 -2.11 -13.12 4.17
N MET A 433 -2.81 -12.07 3.72
CA MET A 433 -2.54 -11.44 2.42
C MET A 433 -2.45 -9.93 2.49
N ALA A 434 -1.42 -9.40 1.81
CA ALA A 434 -1.25 -8.00 1.50
C ALA A 434 -0.39 -7.86 0.24
N ILE A 435 -0.70 -6.92 -0.65
CA ILE A 435 0.08 -6.68 -1.86
C ILE A 435 0.99 -5.47 -1.64
N ALA A 436 2.29 -5.74 -1.49
CA ALA A 436 3.34 -4.74 -1.32
C ALA A 436 3.85 -4.19 -2.67
N PRO A 437 4.55 -3.04 -2.70
CA PRO A 437 5.06 -2.44 -3.94
C PRO A 437 6.17 -3.25 -4.65
N THR A 438 6.90 -4.10 -3.95
CA THR A 438 7.94 -5.02 -4.44
C THR A 438 9.12 -4.41 -5.22
N ALA A 439 9.38 -3.11 -5.09
CA ALA A 439 10.35 -2.38 -5.92
C ALA A 439 11.77 -3.01 -5.99
N THR A 440 12.25 -3.59 -4.89
CA THR A 440 13.58 -4.24 -4.85
C THR A 440 13.51 -5.70 -5.31
N ILE A 441 12.56 -6.47 -4.77
CA ILE A 441 12.50 -7.92 -5.01
C ILE A 441 12.08 -8.27 -6.43
N SER A 442 11.25 -7.47 -7.07
CA SER A 442 10.92 -7.62 -8.49
C SER A 442 12.14 -7.39 -9.38
N ASN A 443 13.00 -6.41 -9.04
CA ASN A 443 14.26 -6.20 -9.75
C ASN A 443 15.23 -7.39 -9.60
N ILE A 444 15.28 -8.03 -8.43
CA ILE A 444 16.07 -9.25 -8.22
C ILE A 444 15.57 -10.38 -9.13
N CYS A 445 14.27 -10.50 -9.28
CA CYS A 445 13.64 -11.53 -10.12
C CYS A 445 13.58 -11.17 -11.61
N GLY A 446 13.90 -9.92 -12.00
CA GLY A 446 13.87 -9.45 -13.40
C GLY A 446 12.47 -9.33 -13.98
N ILE A 447 11.49 -8.92 -13.17
CA ILE A 447 10.07 -8.80 -13.54
C ILE A 447 9.51 -7.43 -13.19
N SER A 448 8.31 -7.12 -13.68
CA SER A 448 7.55 -5.91 -13.32
C SER A 448 7.18 -5.88 -11.83
N GLN A 449 7.03 -4.67 -11.28
CA GLN A 449 6.74 -4.47 -9.87
C GLN A 449 5.28 -4.81 -9.56
N SER A 450 5.05 -5.58 -8.51
CA SER A 450 3.75 -5.79 -7.89
C SER A 450 2.62 -6.04 -8.91
N ILE A 451 1.61 -5.19 -8.88
CA ILE A 451 0.44 -5.14 -9.76
C ILE A 451 0.52 -4.01 -10.79
N GLU A 452 1.69 -3.39 -10.91
CA GLU A 452 1.90 -2.21 -11.75
C GLU A 452 1.87 -2.55 -13.25
N PRO A 453 1.28 -1.68 -14.08
CA PRO A 453 1.59 -1.68 -15.50
C PRO A 453 3.05 -1.21 -15.71
N ILE A 454 3.65 -1.60 -16.83
CA ILE A 454 5.01 -1.18 -17.13
C ILE A 454 5.09 0.34 -17.34
N TYR A 455 6.10 0.96 -16.77
CA TYR A 455 6.26 2.42 -16.87
C TYR A 455 6.71 2.86 -18.28
N GLN A 456 7.67 2.14 -18.86
CA GLN A 456 8.20 2.33 -20.21
C GLN A 456 8.68 0.99 -20.76
N ASN A 457 8.54 0.77 -22.09
CA ASN A 457 9.06 -0.45 -22.72
C ASN A 457 10.57 -0.38 -23.00
N LEU A 458 11.14 0.81 -23.02
CA LEU A 458 12.58 1.06 -23.16
C LEU A 458 12.97 2.22 -22.24
N PHE A 459 13.95 2.00 -21.37
CA PHE A 459 14.45 3.05 -20.48
C PHE A 459 15.92 2.80 -20.11
N VAL A 460 16.58 3.85 -19.65
CA VAL A 460 17.94 3.75 -19.09
C VAL A 460 17.84 3.69 -17.57
N LYS A 461 18.44 2.66 -17.00
CA LYS A 461 18.57 2.51 -15.55
C LYS A 461 19.99 2.87 -15.14
N SER A 462 20.11 3.94 -14.36
CA SER A 462 21.40 4.35 -13.79
C SER A 462 21.53 3.85 -12.34
N ASN A 463 22.67 3.30 -11.99
CA ASN A 463 23.04 2.92 -10.63
C ASN A 463 24.55 3.13 -10.41
N LEU A 464 25.03 2.82 -9.20
CA LEU A 464 26.45 2.96 -8.85
C LEU A 464 27.42 2.15 -9.74
N SER A 465 26.93 1.14 -10.46
CA SER A 465 27.71 0.29 -11.37
C SER A 465 27.66 0.77 -12.82
N GLY A 466 26.89 1.80 -13.15
CA GLY A 466 26.77 2.35 -14.50
C GLY A 466 25.34 2.52 -15.00
N GLU A 467 25.20 2.85 -16.27
CA GLU A 467 23.95 2.98 -16.99
C GLU A 467 23.64 1.73 -17.81
N PHE A 468 22.42 1.24 -17.68
CA PHE A 468 21.96 0.03 -18.36
C PHE A 468 20.69 0.35 -19.15
N THR A 469 20.71 0.11 -20.44
CA THR A 469 19.50 0.16 -21.25
C THR A 469 18.68 -1.10 -21.00
N VAL A 470 17.46 -0.92 -20.51
CA VAL A 470 16.49 -2.00 -20.26
C VAL A 470 15.39 -1.90 -21.30
N ILE A 471 15.12 -3.00 -21.96
CA ILE A 471 14.02 -3.12 -22.91
C ILE A 471 13.08 -4.24 -22.47
N ASN A 472 11.79 -4.07 -22.74
CA ASN A 472 10.79 -5.10 -22.47
C ASN A 472 11.03 -6.33 -23.37
N PRO A 473 11.45 -7.49 -22.80
CA PRO A 473 11.80 -8.65 -23.62
C PRO A 473 10.61 -9.24 -24.36
N TYR A 474 9.41 -9.18 -23.79
CA TYR A 474 8.19 -9.67 -24.43
C TYR A 474 7.87 -8.86 -25.71
N LEU A 475 8.01 -7.53 -25.65
CA LEU A 475 7.85 -6.67 -26.83
C LEU A 475 8.86 -7.03 -27.93
N VAL A 476 10.11 -7.25 -27.57
CA VAL A 476 11.17 -7.63 -28.52
C VAL A 476 10.83 -8.96 -29.20
N ASP A 477 10.38 -9.94 -28.44
CA ASP A 477 10.05 -11.26 -28.98
C ASP A 477 8.83 -11.21 -29.92
N ASP A 478 7.79 -10.47 -29.55
CA ASP A 478 6.61 -10.28 -30.40
C ASP A 478 6.95 -9.47 -31.67
N LEU A 479 7.75 -8.41 -31.56
CA LEU A 479 8.20 -7.66 -32.75
C LEU A 479 9.08 -8.50 -33.68
N LYS A 480 9.89 -9.42 -33.14
CA LYS A 480 10.65 -10.38 -33.95
C LYS A 480 9.73 -11.39 -34.64
N ALA A 481 8.72 -11.87 -33.96
CA ALA A 481 7.75 -12.80 -34.52
C ALA A 481 6.97 -12.17 -35.71
N GLU A 482 6.68 -10.88 -35.62
CA GLU A 482 6.04 -10.10 -36.70
C GLU A 482 7.05 -9.61 -37.77
N GLY A 483 8.35 -9.88 -37.62
CA GLY A 483 9.38 -9.39 -38.56
C GLY A 483 9.62 -7.89 -38.52
N LEU A 484 9.25 -7.23 -37.39
CA LEU A 484 9.31 -5.78 -37.23
C LEU A 484 10.54 -5.32 -36.42
N TRP A 485 11.32 -6.26 -35.85
CA TRP A 485 12.49 -5.93 -35.05
C TRP A 485 13.70 -5.62 -35.92
N ASP A 486 13.96 -4.34 -36.15
CA ASP A 486 15.07 -3.81 -36.93
C ASP A 486 15.63 -2.52 -36.29
N GLU A 487 16.65 -1.95 -36.91
CA GLU A 487 17.30 -0.71 -36.46
C GLU A 487 16.35 0.50 -36.44
N VAL A 488 15.40 0.55 -37.36
CA VAL A 488 14.37 1.59 -37.41
C VAL A 488 13.45 1.48 -36.21
N MET A 489 13.00 0.28 -35.85
CA MET A 489 12.17 0.03 -34.67
C MET A 489 12.87 0.45 -33.39
N VAL A 490 14.16 0.15 -33.24
CA VAL A 490 14.95 0.56 -32.09
C VAL A 490 15.03 2.08 -31.98
N ASN A 491 15.21 2.77 -33.10
CA ASN A 491 15.25 4.24 -33.16
C ASN A 491 13.87 4.86 -32.87
N ASP A 492 12.79 4.27 -33.38
CA ASP A 492 11.42 4.70 -33.07
C ASP A 492 11.11 4.55 -31.60
N LEU A 493 11.45 3.41 -30.98
CA LEU A 493 11.27 3.21 -29.54
C LEU A 493 12.07 4.22 -28.69
N LYS A 494 13.28 4.57 -29.09
CA LYS A 494 14.06 5.64 -28.42
C LYS A 494 13.40 7.01 -28.59
N TYR A 495 12.92 7.32 -29.80
CA TYR A 495 12.28 8.59 -30.10
C TYR A 495 10.98 8.81 -29.29
N TYR A 496 10.18 7.76 -29.15
CA TYR A 496 8.91 7.79 -28.41
C TYR A 496 9.04 7.34 -26.94
N ASP A 497 10.23 7.40 -26.34
CA ASP A 497 10.48 7.07 -24.93
C ASP A 497 9.95 5.68 -24.51
N GLY A 498 10.06 4.71 -25.40
CA GLY A 498 9.59 3.34 -25.19
C GLY A 498 8.10 3.11 -25.42
N SER A 499 7.34 4.12 -25.85
CA SER A 499 5.96 3.95 -26.29
C SER A 499 5.89 3.35 -27.68
N VAL A 500 4.93 2.46 -27.91
CA VAL A 500 4.62 1.89 -29.23
C VAL A 500 3.41 2.55 -29.90
N GLN A 501 2.70 3.43 -29.19
CA GLN A 501 1.40 3.97 -29.63
C GLN A 501 1.50 4.78 -30.94
N SER A 502 2.55 5.56 -31.09
CA SER A 502 2.77 6.44 -32.25
C SER A 502 3.64 5.81 -33.35
N ILE A 503 3.98 4.53 -33.25
CA ILE A 503 4.76 3.82 -34.27
C ILE A 503 3.79 3.13 -35.23
N ASP A 504 3.62 3.70 -36.43
CA ASP A 504 2.62 3.24 -37.40
C ASP A 504 2.79 1.77 -37.82
N ARG A 505 4.03 1.28 -37.84
CA ARG A 505 4.36 -0.11 -38.19
C ARG A 505 3.88 -1.14 -37.18
N VAL A 506 3.65 -0.74 -35.92
CA VAL A 506 3.24 -1.67 -34.86
C VAL A 506 1.75 -1.95 -35.00
N PRO A 507 1.34 -3.23 -35.08
CA PRO A 507 -0.07 -3.61 -35.13
C PRO A 507 -0.85 -3.18 -33.89
N GLU A 508 -2.14 -2.87 -34.03
CA GLU A 508 -2.99 -2.37 -32.94
C GLU A 508 -3.13 -3.35 -31.75
N ASN A 509 -3.10 -4.66 -32.01
CA ASN A 509 -3.10 -5.65 -30.95
C ASN A 509 -1.84 -5.55 -30.07
N LEU A 510 -0.66 -5.33 -30.67
CA LEU A 510 0.58 -5.14 -29.91
C LEU A 510 0.59 -3.77 -29.21
N LYS A 511 0.06 -2.72 -29.83
CA LYS A 511 -0.10 -1.42 -29.16
C LYS A 511 -0.93 -1.54 -27.87
N SER A 512 -2.02 -2.30 -27.93
CA SER A 512 -2.86 -2.54 -26.74
C SER A 512 -2.15 -3.32 -25.65
N ILE A 513 -1.38 -4.36 -26.00
CA ILE A 513 -0.65 -5.22 -25.06
C ILE A 513 0.49 -4.44 -24.39
N TYR A 514 1.22 -3.62 -25.15
CA TYR A 514 2.41 -2.90 -24.69
C TYR A 514 2.16 -1.43 -24.34
N ALA A 515 0.90 -1.07 -24.07
CA ALA A 515 0.55 0.23 -23.52
C ALA A 515 1.24 0.43 -22.17
N THR A 516 1.83 1.61 -21.97
CA THR A 516 2.54 1.99 -20.76
C THR A 516 1.58 2.52 -19.67
N ALA A 517 2.06 2.69 -18.46
CA ALA A 517 1.25 3.10 -17.31
C ALA A 517 0.45 4.40 -17.54
N PHE A 518 1.03 5.38 -18.23
CA PHE A 518 0.35 6.64 -18.53
C PHE A 518 -0.58 6.60 -19.77
N GLU A 519 -0.52 5.54 -20.54
CA GLU A 519 -1.37 5.29 -21.71
C GLU A 519 -2.62 4.48 -21.34
N ILE A 520 -2.60 3.86 -20.14
CA ILE A 520 -3.71 3.08 -19.59
C ILE A 520 -4.58 4.00 -18.73
N ASP A 521 -5.90 4.03 -18.99
CA ASP A 521 -6.84 4.73 -18.08
C ASP A 521 -6.83 4.06 -16.70
N SER A 522 -6.58 4.84 -15.66
CA SER A 522 -6.50 4.35 -14.28
C SER A 522 -7.77 3.67 -13.76
N ARG A 523 -8.91 3.84 -14.42
CA ARG A 523 -10.13 3.07 -14.11
C ARG A 523 -9.90 1.57 -14.24
N TRP A 524 -9.09 1.12 -15.21
CA TRP A 524 -8.74 -0.30 -15.36
C TRP A 524 -7.94 -0.81 -14.17
N LEU A 525 -7.05 0.02 -13.62
CA LEU A 525 -6.28 -0.31 -12.42
C LEU A 525 -7.20 -0.45 -11.21
N VAL A 526 -8.16 0.45 -11.04
CA VAL A 526 -9.15 0.40 -9.94
C VAL A 526 -10.06 -0.83 -10.07
N GLU A 527 -10.56 -1.14 -11.27
CA GLU A 527 -11.40 -2.32 -11.51
C GLU A 527 -10.63 -3.62 -11.21
N ALA A 528 -9.40 -3.76 -11.70
CA ALA A 528 -8.55 -4.91 -11.39
C ALA A 528 -8.26 -5.00 -9.89
N ALA A 529 -7.97 -3.87 -9.24
CA ALA A 529 -7.75 -3.79 -7.80
C ALA A 529 -9.00 -4.18 -6.99
N SER A 530 -10.19 -3.77 -7.42
CA SER A 530 -11.46 -4.17 -6.81
C SER A 530 -11.66 -5.68 -6.83
N ARG A 531 -11.36 -6.32 -7.96
CA ARG A 531 -11.46 -7.78 -8.09
C ARG A 531 -10.47 -8.51 -7.19
N ARG A 532 -9.25 -7.97 -6.99
CA ARG A 532 -8.29 -8.51 -6.03
C ARG A 532 -8.72 -8.26 -4.58
N GLN A 533 -9.25 -7.06 -4.27
CA GLN A 533 -9.55 -6.65 -2.90
C GLN A 533 -10.59 -7.54 -2.21
N LYS A 534 -11.52 -8.14 -2.92
CA LYS A 534 -12.49 -9.06 -2.31
C LYS A 534 -11.86 -10.29 -1.68
N TRP A 535 -10.65 -10.69 -2.15
CA TRP A 535 -9.90 -11.84 -1.69
C TRP A 535 -8.85 -11.51 -0.61
N ILE A 536 -8.54 -10.23 -0.41
CA ILE A 536 -7.44 -9.78 0.45
C ILE A 536 -7.98 -9.34 1.81
N ASP A 537 -7.42 -9.90 2.88
CA ASP A 537 -7.79 -9.53 4.26
C ASP A 537 -7.16 -8.21 4.72
N GLN A 538 -6.04 -7.81 4.17
CA GLN A 538 -5.43 -6.49 4.37
C GLN A 538 -5.66 -5.60 3.14
N GLY A 539 -4.65 -4.83 2.71
CA GLY A 539 -4.74 -3.90 1.58
C GLY A 539 -3.81 -4.25 0.43
N GLN A 540 -3.78 -3.37 -0.55
CA GLN A 540 -2.86 -3.42 -1.68
C GLN A 540 -2.31 -2.02 -1.96
N SER A 541 -1.00 -1.93 -2.21
CA SER A 541 -0.30 -0.69 -2.58
C SER A 541 -0.64 -0.36 -4.04
N LEU A 542 -1.76 0.32 -4.25
CA LEU A 542 -2.26 0.65 -5.58
C LEU A 542 -1.77 2.03 -6.00
N ASN A 543 -0.80 2.07 -6.92
CA ASN A 543 -0.43 3.29 -7.63
C ASN A 543 -1.45 3.59 -8.72
N LEU A 544 -1.75 4.87 -8.90
CA LEU A 544 -2.62 5.38 -9.95
C LEU A 544 -1.83 6.33 -10.85
N TYR A 545 -2.11 6.30 -12.16
CA TYR A 545 -1.37 7.04 -13.17
C TYR A 545 -2.33 7.94 -13.95
N MET A 546 -1.96 9.19 -14.15
CA MET A 546 -2.79 10.14 -14.87
C MET A 546 -1.91 11.08 -15.69
N ALA A 547 -1.90 10.90 -17.03
CA ALA A 547 -1.11 11.72 -17.92
C ALA A 547 -1.59 13.18 -17.94
N GLU A 548 -2.90 13.37 -17.97
CA GLU A 548 -3.55 14.70 -18.01
C GLU A 548 -4.53 14.81 -16.84
N PRO A 549 -4.05 15.18 -15.65
CA PRO A 549 -4.90 15.30 -14.47
C PRO A 549 -5.85 16.50 -14.56
N SER A 550 -7.06 16.29 -14.05
CA SER A 550 -8.03 17.36 -13.80
C SER A 550 -8.81 17.07 -12.53
N GLY A 551 -9.32 18.09 -11.88
CA GLY A 551 -10.11 17.91 -10.66
C GLY A 551 -11.28 16.95 -10.83
N LYS A 552 -11.96 16.98 -11.98
CA LYS A 552 -13.06 16.07 -12.30
C LYS A 552 -12.60 14.62 -12.49
N LYS A 553 -11.48 14.41 -13.20
CA LYS A 553 -10.91 13.06 -13.39
C LYS A 553 -10.49 12.45 -12.05
N LEU A 554 -9.85 13.24 -11.18
CA LEU A 554 -9.45 12.83 -9.84
C LEU A 554 -10.65 12.48 -8.96
N ASP A 555 -11.66 13.36 -8.91
CA ASP A 555 -12.88 13.14 -8.15
C ASP A 555 -13.56 11.82 -8.56
N ASN A 556 -13.74 11.61 -9.87
CA ASN A 556 -14.35 10.40 -10.39
C ASN A 556 -13.52 9.14 -10.05
N LEU A 557 -12.19 9.20 -10.17
CA LEU A 557 -11.32 8.06 -9.96
C LEU A 557 -11.31 7.61 -8.48
N TYR A 558 -11.20 8.54 -7.53
CA TYR A 558 -11.16 8.20 -6.11
C TYR A 558 -12.54 7.85 -5.54
N LYS A 559 -13.63 8.43 -6.07
CA LYS A 559 -15.00 7.97 -5.78
C LYS A 559 -15.21 6.56 -6.32
N LEU A 560 -14.73 6.25 -7.53
CA LEU A 560 -14.78 4.90 -8.07
C LEU A 560 -14.03 3.92 -7.16
N ALA A 561 -12.82 4.27 -6.71
CA ALA A 561 -12.05 3.44 -5.78
C ALA A 561 -12.84 3.12 -4.50
N TRP A 562 -13.51 4.10 -3.92
CA TRP A 562 -14.38 3.91 -2.75
C TRP A 562 -15.58 3.01 -3.05
N VAL A 563 -16.34 3.29 -4.11
CA VAL A 563 -17.52 2.51 -4.51
C VAL A 563 -17.16 1.06 -4.86
N ARG A 564 -15.98 0.83 -5.43
CA ARG A 564 -15.46 -0.50 -5.75
C ARG A 564 -14.88 -1.25 -4.56
N GLY A 565 -14.99 -0.73 -3.33
CA GLY A 565 -14.63 -1.42 -2.10
C GLY A 565 -13.14 -1.50 -1.81
N LEU A 566 -12.32 -0.64 -2.41
CA LEU A 566 -10.90 -0.57 -2.08
C LEU A 566 -10.71 -0.10 -0.64
N LYS A 567 -9.70 -0.64 0.03
CA LYS A 567 -9.29 -0.23 1.39
C LYS A 567 -8.34 0.95 1.33
N THR A 568 -7.38 0.92 0.42
CA THR A 568 -6.29 1.89 0.33
C THR A 568 -5.94 2.21 -1.11
N THR A 569 -5.39 3.42 -1.33
CA THR A 569 -4.63 3.80 -2.52
C THR A 569 -3.25 4.27 -2.10
N TYR A 570 -2.32 4.35 -3.05
CA TYR A 570 -0.94 4.73 -2.79
C TYR A 570 -0.58 5.99 -3.60
N TYR A 571 0.53 6.02 -4.32
CA TYR A 571 0.91 7.20 -5.09
C TYR A 571 -0.07 7.50 -6.23
N LEU A 572 -0.36 8.79 -6.41
CA LEU A 572 -0.82 9.33 -7.68
C LEU A 572 0.39 9.83 -8.47
N ARG A 573 0.62 9.28 -9.64
CA ARG A 573 1.69 9.68 -10.55
C ARG A 573 1.10 10.45 -11.72
N SER A 574 1.62 11.65 -11.98
CA SER A 574 1.21 12.49 -13.11
C SER A 574 2.43 12.86 -13.94
N LEU A 575 2.22 13.08 -15.23
CA LEU A 575 3.25 13.69 -16.06
C LEU A 575 3.29 15.19 -15.74
N GLY A 576 4.50 15.73 -15.48
CA GLY A 576 4.69 17.14 -15.27
C GLY A 576 4.32 17.96 -16.52
N ALA A 577 3.87 19.19 -16.33
CA ALA A 577 3.47 20.09 -17.42
C ALA A 577 4.61 20.49 -18.39
N THR A 578 5.84 20.07 -18.16
CA THR A 578 6.99 20.23 -19.05
C THR A 578 7.09 19.07 -20.03
N ALA A 579 6.18 19.02 -21.00
CA ALA A 579 6.49 18.40 -22.27
C ALA A 579 7.52 19.30 -22.98
N VAL A 580 8.77 18.86 -23.02
CA VAL A 580 9.76 19.45 -23.94
C VAL A 580 9.22 19.20 -25.34
N GLU A 581 8.85 20.27 -26.07
CA GLU A 581 8.58 20.17 -27.50
C GLU A 581 9.80 19.52 -28.16
N LYS A 582 9.65 18.30 -28.64
CA LYS A 582 10.67 17.64 -29.45
C LYS A 582 10.71 18.38 -30.78
N SER A 583 11.66 19.30 -30.96
CA SER A 583 11.90 19.90 -32.24
C SER A 583 12.35 18.81 -33.23
N ALA A 584 11.50 18.54 -34.21
CA ALA A 584 11.86 17.76 -35.38
C ALA A 584 12.84 18.60 -36.20
N THR A 585 14.11 18.36 -36.02
CA THR A 585 15.23 18.55 -36.96
C THR A 585 16.51 18.73 -36.14
N GLU A 586 17.40 17.75 -36.21
CA GLU A 586 18.79 18.00 -36.55
C GLU A 586 19.56 16.68 -36.55
N THR A 587 20.27 16.48 -37.64
CA THR A 587 21.34 15.50 -37.81
C THR A 587 22.30 15.56 -36.63
N PRO A 588 22.76 14.44 -36.07
CA PRO A 588 23.65 14.46 -34.92
C PRO A 588 24.97 15.14 -35.25
N GLN A 589 25.22 16.31 -34.71
CA GLN A 589 26.59 16.79 -34.59
C GLN A 589 27.28 16.06 -33.41
N PRO A 590 28.57 15.74 -33.54
CA PRO A 590 29.32 15.10 -32.46
C PRO A 590 29.29 16.00 -31.23
N ARG A 591 28.74 15.51 -30.11
CA ARG A 591 28.90 16.17 -28.82
C ARG A 591 30.36 16.01 -28.38
N GLU A 592 31.00 17.13 -28.09
CA GLU A 592 32.22 17.11 -27.29
C GLU A 592 31.96 16.37 -25.99
N GLU A 593 32.81 15.41 -25.69
CA GLU A 593 32.80 14.65 -24.43
C GLU A 593 32.99 15.63 -23.28
N SER A 594 31.92 15.96 -22.57
CA SER A 594 32.03 16.53 -21.23
C SER A 594 32.44 15.39 -20.29
N GLU A 595 33.56 15.57 -19.59
CA GLU A 595 34.04 14.64 -18.57
C GLU A 595 32.90 14.24 -17.63
N PRO A 596 32.78 12.97 -17.25
CA PRO A 596 31.74 12.52 -16.35
C PRO A 596 31.91 13.21 -15.00
N LYS A 597 30.92 13.96 -14.55
CA LYS A 597 30.87 14.48 -13.19
C LYS A 597 30.80 13.28 -12.24
N VAL A 598 31.91 12.98 -11.62
CA VAL A 598 31.99 11.98 -10.56
C VAL A 598 31.14 12.46 -9.40
N CYS A 599 30.14 11.66 -9.05
CA CYS A 599 29.30 11.90 -7.88
C CYS A 599 30.20 11.90 -6.63
N SER A 600 30.35 13.05 -5.99
CA SER A 600 31.11 13.15 -4.74
C SER A 600 30.16 12.91 -3.56
N ILE A 601 30.58 12.03 -2.64
CA ILE A 601 29.91 11.77 -1.34
C ILE A 601 29.76 13.07 -0.50
N LEU A 602 30.42 14.15 -0.92
CA LEU A 602 30.44 15.44 -0.24
C LEU A 602 29.58 16.53 -0.91
N ASP A 603 28.82 16.19 -1.96
CA ASP A 603 27.93 17.13 -2.61
C ASP A 603 26.50 16.99 -2.04
N PRO A 604 26.03 17.99 -1.25
CA PRO A 604 24.71 17.93 -0.63
C PRO A 604 23.53 18.10 -1.61
N ASP A 605 23.79 18.49 -2.86
CA ASP A 605 22.76 18.75 -3.88
C ASP A 605 22.67 17.67 -4.97
N CYS A 606 23.30 16.50 -4.75
CA CYS A 606 23.26 15.39 -5.71
C CYS A 606 21.90 14.69 -5.73
N GLU A 607 21.05 14.98 -6.70
CA GLU A 607 19.72 14.38 -6.92
C GLU A 607 19.78 12.92 -7.45
N ALA A 608 20.95 12.37 -7.71
CA ALA A 608 21.11 11.03 -8.31
C ALA A 608 20.82 9.86 -7.36
N CYS A 609 20.54 10.10 -6.08
CA CYS A 609 20.29 9.09 -5.05
C CYS A 609 18.88 9.11 -4.44
N GLN A 610 17.91 9.72 -5.11
CA GLN A 610 16.49 9.67 -4.68
C GLN A 610 15.76 8.41 -5.16
#